data_87281ce8656e36f96a46e63528822b41
#
_entry.id   87281ce8656e36f96a46e63528822b41
#
_cell.length_a   1.000
_cell.length_b   1.000
_cell.length_c   1.000
_cell.angle_alpha   90.00
_cell.angle_beta   90.00
_cell.angle_gamma   90.00
#
_symmetry.space_group_name_H-M   'P 1'
#
loop_
_entity.id
_entity.type
_entity.pdbx_description
1 polymer ?
#
loop_
_entity_poly.entity_id
_entity_poly.type
_entity_poly.pdbx_seq_one_letter_code
_entity_poly.pdbx_strand_id
1 'polypeptide(L)'
;MPRVAYSGEVKERMRNALITVGIELMAREGIQHTTVEQIYKRVGISRTFFYSFFSTKEDLVVETLYLQQPKIIEYVQKLMADPALSWRDAVKQFLYACCHGEKNGIAILTIEEQQLLFKSLSKESYQVFRKKQLCLFGEILESFGIKADTAKINLFTNLSLTAMVIRRAIPDTLPFFVPEAAEETMDFQLNAIVDALEKLKTAPAL
;
A
#
# COMPACT_ATOMS: atom_id res chain seq x y z
N MET A 1 -14.72 -13.88 -36.94
CA MET A 1 -13.25 -13.79 -36.81
C MET A 1 -12.80 -14.82 -35.78
N PRO A 2 -11.80 -15.68 -36.07
CA PRO A 2 -11.35 -16.68 -35.12
C PRO A 2 -10.81 -15.99 -33.85
N ARG A 3 -11.21 -16.48 -32.66
CA ARG A 3 -10.61 -16.10 -31.37
C ARG A 3 -9.17 -16.58 -31.39
N VAL A 4 -8.23 -15.64 -31.47
CA VAL A 4 -6.81 -15.95 -31.24
C VAL A 4 -6.70 -16.41 -29.79
N ALA A 5 -6.49 -17.71 -29.59
CA ALA A 5 -6.20 -18.25 -28.27
C ALA A 5 -4.79 -17.82 -27.89
N TYR A 6 -4.68 -16.78 -27.08
CA TYR A 6 -3.40 -16.38 -26.51
C TYR A 6 -2.84 -17.51 -25.62
N SER A 7 -1.54 -17.82 -25.77
CA SER A 7 -0.86 -18.75 -24.88
C SER A 7 -0.91 -18.28 -23.43
N GLY A 8 -0.80 -19.20 -22.46
CA GLY A 8 -0.80 -18.86 -21.03
C GLY A 8 0.21 -17.76 -20.69
N GLU A 9 1.42 -17.84 -21.26
CA GLU A 9 2.50 -16.85 -21.08
C GLU A 9 2.14 -15.45 -21.61
N VAL A 10 1.46 -15.38 -22.76
CA VAL A 10 1.01 -14.10 -23.31
C VAL A 10 -0.06 -13.48 -22.43
N LYS A 11 -0.99 -14.27 -21.89
CA LYS A 11 -2.01 -13.80 -20.94
C LYS A 11 -1.37 -13.27 -19.66
N GLU A 12 -0.43 -14.00 -19.08
CA GLU A 12 0.26 -13.59 -17.86
C GLU A 12 1.06 -12.29 -18.08
N ARG A 13 1.76 -12.18 -19.20
CA ARG A 13 2.47 -10.94 -19.56
C ARG A 13 1.51 -9.75 -19.72
N MET A 14 0.34 -9.95 -20.34
CA MET A 14 -0.66 -8.90 -20.49
C MET A 14 -1.28 -8.51 -19.14
N ARG A 15 -1.57 -9.48 -18.27
CA ARG A 15 -2.05 -9.24 -16.91
C ARG A 15 -1.05 -8.38 -16.12
N ASN A 16 0.22 -8.74 -16.15
CA ASN A 16 1.27 -7.99 -15.48
C ASN A 16 1.47 -6.58 -16.07
N ALA A 17 1.35 -6.41 -17.37
CA ALA A 17 1.38 -5.09 -18.02
C ALA A 17 0.21 -4.20 -17.56
N LEU A 18 -1.00 -4.75 -17.43
CA LEU A 18 -2.17 -4.02 -16.91
C LEU A 18 -1.96 -3.57 -15.47
N ILE A 19 -1.40 -4.43 -14.62
CA ILE A 19 -1.12 -4.10 -13.21
C ILE A 19 -0.04 -3.02 -13.13
N THR A 20 1.05 -3.14 -13.89
CA THR A 20 2.14 -2.15 -13.92
C THR A 20 1.65 -0.77 -14.36
N VAL A 21 0.90 -0.71 -15.47
CA VAL A 21 0.32 0.55 -15.96
C VAL A 21 -0.70 1.10 -14.97
N GLY A 22 -1.48 0.22 -14.32
CA GLY A 22 -2.39 0.60 -13.24
C GLY A 22 -1.67 1.30 -12.09
N ILE A 23 -0.56 0.71 -11.60
CA ILE A 23 0.26 1.32 -10.53
C ILE A 23 0.76 2.71 -10.94
N GLU A 24 1.37 2.82 -12.14
CA GLU A 24 1.92 4.10 -12.62
C GLU A 24 0.86 5.21 -12.70
N LEU A 25 -0.32 4.89 -13.24
CA LEU A 25 -1.41 5.85 -13.36
C LEU A 25 -1.99 6.23 -11.98
N MET A 26 -2.25 5.22 -11.14
CA MET A 26 -2.83 5.43 -9.80
C MET A 26 -1.88 6.19 -8.87
N ALA A 27 -0.57 5.93 -8.95
CA ALA A 27 0.43 6.67 -8.18
C ALA A 27 0.52 8.14 -8.60
N ARG A 28 0.30 8.44 -9.88
CA ARG A 28 0.39 9.80 -10.43
C ARG A 28 -0.91 10.61 -10.28
N GLU A 29 -2.04 9.99 -10.57
CA GLU A 29 -3.33 10.65 -10.74
C GLU A 29 -4.30 10.36 -9.58
N GLY A 30 -3.97 9.39 -8.72
CA GLY A 30 -4.88 8.83 -7.73
C GLY A 30 -5.80 7.77 -8.33
N ILE A 31 -6.32 6.90 -7.46
CA ILE A 31 -7.15 5.77 -7.90
C ILE A 31 -8.48 6.24 -8.49
N GLN A 32 -9.10 7.29 -7.92
CA GLN A 32 -10.38 7.81 -8.40
C GLN A 32 -10.28 8.35 -9.83
N HIS A 33 -9.21 9.06 -10.14
CA HIS A 33 -9.01 9.70 -11.43
C HIS A 33 -8.45 8.77 -12.51
N THR A 34 -7.92 7.61 -12.11
CA THR A 34 -7.48 6.57 -13.04
C THR A 34 -8.67 5.79 -13.59
N THR A 35 -8.84 5.77 -14.91
CA THR A 35 -9.93 5.04 -15.57
C THR A 35 -9.45 3.73 -16.18
N VAL A 36 -10.34 2.74 -16.29
CA VAL A 36 -10.08 1.49 -17.02
C VAL A 36 -9.68 1.77 -18.46
N GLU A 37 -10.26 2.82 -19.05
CA GLU A 37 -9.97 3.23 -20.43
C GLU A 37 -8.52 3.69 -20.62
N GLN A 38 -8.01 4.52 -19.72
CA GLN A 38 -6.60 4.94 -19.75
C GLN A 38 -5.66 3.72 -19.65
N ILE A 39 -5.98 2.77 -18.78
CA ILE A 39 -5.15 1.57 -18.55
C ILE A 39 -5.11 0.68 -19.79
N TYR A 40 -6.28 0.25 -20.32
CA TYR A 40 -6.27 -0.68 -21.44
C TYR A 40 -5.74 -0.06 -22.73
N LYS A 41 -5.98 1.24 -22.96
CA LYS A 41 -5.42 1.97 -24.11
C LYS A 41 -3.90 2.06 -24.04
N ARG A 42 -3.35 2.33 -22.86
CA ARG A 42 -1.90 2.44 -22.68
C ARG A 42 -1.19 1.08 -22.84
N VAL A 43 -1.85 -0.02 -22.47
CA VAL A 43 -1.35 -1.38 -22.73
C VAL A 43 -1.56 -1.81 -24.18
N GLY A 44 -2.42 -1.13 -24.95
CA GLY A 44 -2.70 -1.43 -26.35
C GLY A 44 -3.67 -2.61 -26.55
N ILE A 45 -4.60 -2.81 -25.62
CA ILE A 45 -5.62 -3.88 -25.70
C ILE A 45 -7.03 -3.31 -25.78
N SER A 46 -8.01 -4.17 -26.08
CA SER A 46 -9.42 -3.78 -26.09
C SER A 46 -10.03 -3.76 -24.70
N ARG A 47 -11.12 -2.98 -24.53
CA ARG A 47 -11.93 -2.98 -23.30
C ARG A 47 -12.41 -4.40 -22.90
N THR A 48 -12.91 -5.17 -23.89
CA THR A 48 -13.37 -6.53 -23.65
C THR A 48 -12.24 -7.43 -23.16
N PHE A 49 -11.02 -7.24 -23.67
CA PHE A 49 -9.88 -8.02 -23.25
C PHE A 49 -9.42 -7.65 -21.84
N PHE A 50 -9.51 -6.38 -21.44
CA PHE A 50 -9.29 -5.98 -20.04
C PHE A 50 -10.21 -6.74 -19.10
N TYR A 51 -11.53 -6.77 -19.39
CA TYR A 51 -12.52 -7.46 -18.55
C TYR A 51 -12.39 -8.99 -18.55
N SER A 52 -11.55 -9.56 -19.40
CA SER A 52 -11.19 -11.00 -19.28
C SER A 52 -10.13 -11.27 -18.19
N PHE A 53 -9.45 -10.24 -17.69
CA PHE A 53 -8.46 -10.34 -16.61
C PHE A 53 -9.02 -9.85 -15.27
N PHE A 54 -9.77 -8.76 -15.29
CA PHE A 54 -10.28 -8.09 -14.10
C PHE A 54 -11.75 -7.77 -14.30
N SER A 55 -12.62 -8.31 -13.45
CA SER A 55 -14.07 -8.11 -13.55
C SER A 55 -14.46 -6.66 -13.25
N THR A 56 -13.67 -6.00 -12.38
CA THR A 56 -13.87 -4.62 -11.97
C THR A 56 -12.53 -3.85 -11.97
N LYS A 57 -12.60 -2.54 -11.86
CA LYS A 57 -11.42 -1.69 -11.61
C LYS A 57 -10.80 -2.01 -10.24
N GLU A 58 -11.65 -2.30 -9.27
CA GLU A 58 -11.27 -2.59 -7.89
C GLU A 58 -10.48 -3.91 -7.79
N ASP A 59 -10.78 -4.91 -8.61
CA ASP A 59 -9.97 -6.13 -8.71
C ASP A 59 -8.54 -5.80 -9.17
N LEU A 60 -8.40 -4.90 -10.16
CA LEU A 60 -7.08 -4.42 -10.57
C LEU A 60 -6.39 -3.63 -9.46
N VAL A 61 -7.11 -2.76 -8.74
CA VAL A 61 -6.55 -2.00 -7.60
C VAL A 61 -5.97 -2.94 -6.56
N VAL A 62 -6.67 -3.99 -6.17
CA VAL A 62 -6.17 -5.00 -5.22
C VAL A 62 -4.88 -5.64 -5.71
N GLU A 63 -4.81 -6.00 -6.98
CA GLU A 63 -3.60 -6.60 -7.56
C GLU A 63 -2.44 -5.61 -7.62
N THR A 64 -2.70 -4.32 -7.86
CA THR A 64 -1.64 -3.29 -7.82
C THR A 64 -1.07 -3.14 -6.40
N LEU A 65 -1.91 -3.23 -5.38
CA LEU A 65 -1.45 -3.20 -3.99
C LEU A 65 -0.59 -4.42 -3.66
N TYR A 66 -0.93 -5.61 -4.17
CA TYR A 66 -0.12 -6.81 -3.95
C TYR A 66 1.23 -6.74 -4.66
N LEU A 67 1.28 -6.23 -5.88
CA LEU A 67 2.53 -6.13 -6.64
C LEU A 67 3.54 -5.17 -6.01
N GLN A 68 3.09 -4.22 -5.20
CA GLN A 68 3.96 -3.31 -4.46
C GLN A 68 4.62 -3.95 -3.23
N GLN A 69 4.01 -5.01 -2.66
CA GLN A 69 4.46 -5.59 -1.39
C GLN A 69 5.94 -5.99 -1.38
N PRO A 70 6.48 -6.70 -2.40
CA PRO A 70 7.90 -7.02 -2.44
C PRO A 70 8.81 -5.78 -2.42
N LYS A 71 8.44 -4.72 -3.15
CA LYS A 71 9.19 -3.47 -3.17
C LYS A 71 9.20 -2.75 -1.83
N ILE A 72 8.07 -2.82 -1.10
CA ILE A 72 7.97 -2.27 0.24
C ILE A 72 8.88 -3.03 1.20
N ILE A 73 8.91 -4.37 1.12
CA ILE A 73 9.80 -5.20 1.94
C ILE A 73 11.27 -4.94 1.59
N GLU A 74 11.62 -4.90 0.32
CA GLU A 74 12.99 -4.57 -0.12
C GLU A 74 13.42 -3.18 0.41
N TYR A 75 12.53 -2.20 0.35
CA TYR A 75 12.81 -0.85 0.84
C TYR A 75 13.07 -0.82 2.35
N VAL A 76 12.23 -1.48 3.16
CA VAL A 76 12.45 -1.54 4.61
C VAL A 76 13.74 -2.28 4.95
N GLN A 77 14.04 -3.39 4.28
CA GLN A 77 15.27 -4.13 4.48
C GLN A 77 16.52 -3.29 4.14
N LYS A 78 16.45 -2.52 3.07
CA LYS A 78 17.53 -1.58 2.68
C LYS A 78 17.77 -0.53 3.74
N LEU A 79 16.71 0.09 4.29
CA LEU A 79 16.84 1.07 5.37
C LEU A 79 17.44 0.45 6.64
N MET A 80 17.00 -0.76 7.00
CA MET A 80 17.50 -1.46 8.18
C MET A 80 18.95 -1.93 8.05
N ALA A 81 19.44 -2.13 6.82
CA ALA A 81 20.81 -2.51 6.53
C ALA A 81 21.76 -1.31 6.37
N ASP A 82 21.25 -0.08 6.35
CA ASP A 82 22.06 1.14 6.17
C ASP A 82 22.85 1.46 7.45
N PRO A 83 24.20 1.38 7.44
CA PRO A 83 25.01 1.65 8.61
C PRO A 83 25.01 3.11 9.05
N ALA A 84 24.55 4.03 8.19
CA ALA A 84 24.44 5.47 8.52
C ALA A 84 23.19 5.80 9.32
N LEU A 85 22.22 4.87 9.41
CA LEU A 85 20.96 5.08 10.10
C LEU A 85 20.93 4.36 11.45
N SER A 86 20.45 5.03 12.49
CA SER A 86 20.04 4.34 13.69
C SER A 86 18.77 3.52 13.40
N TRP A 87 18.50 2.51 14.24
CA TRP A 87 17.25 1.73 14.14
C TRP A 87 16.00 2.64 14.11
N ARG A 88 15.98 3.64 15.01
CA ARG A 88 14.88 4.62 15.11
C ARG A 88 14.73 5.44 13.83
N ASP A 89 15.85 5.92 13.28
CA ASP A 89 15.82 6.72 12.06
C ASP A 89 15.36 5.89 10.86
N ALA A 90 15.81 4.65 10.74
CA ALA A 90 15.38 3.73 9.69
C ALA A 90 13.87 3.46 9.75
N VAL A 91 13.32 3.16 10.94
CA VAL A 91 11.89 2.94 11.13
C VAL A 91 11.09 4.21 10.86
N LYS A 92 11.54 5.36 11.37
CA LYS A 92 10.88 6.66 11.13
C LYS A 92 10.88 7.02 9.65
N GLN A 93 12.01 6.84 8.97
CA GLN A 93 12.14 7.11 7.53
C GLN A 93 11.23 6.21 6.70
N PHE A 94 11.10 4.93 7.06
CA PHE A 94 10.16 4.01 6.43
C PHE A 94 8.71 4.48 6.59
N LEU A 95 8.27 4.80 7.80
CA LEU A 95 6.92 5.27 8.08
C LEU A 95 6.63 6.60 7.35
N TYR A 96 7.60 7.50 7.36
CA TYR A 96 7.50 8.77 6.63
C TYR A 96 7.36 8.56 5.11
N ALA A 97 8.16 7.66 4.54
CA ALA A 97 8.08 7.32 3.12
C ALA A 97 6.72 6.70 2.76
N CYS A 98 6.16 5.87 3.63
CA CYS A 98 4.80 5.34 3.45
C CYS A 98 3.73 6.45 3.50
N CYS A 99 3.85 7.41 4.40
CA CYS A 99 2.92 8.55 4.48
C CYS A 99 2.99 9.47 3.25
N HIS A 100 4.14 9.50 2.55
CA HIS A 100 4.38 10.30 1.34
C HIS A 100 4.51 9.40 0.09
N GLY A 101 3.68 8.36 0.00
CA GLY A 101 3.79 7.30 -0.99
C GLY A 101 3.88 7.77 -2.44
N GLU A 102 3.21 8.86 -2.82
CA GLU A 102 3.27 9.43 -4.18
C GLU A 102 4.68 9.77 -4.60
N LYS A 103 5.47 10.39 -3.70
CA LYS A 103 6.86 10.74 -3.95
C LYS A 103 7.77 9.52 -4.07
N ASN A 104 7.34 8.38 -3.51
CA ASN A 104 8.09 7.12 -3.46
C ASN A 104 7.53 6.04 -4.40
N GLY A 105 6.54 6.39 -5.25
CA GLY A 105 5.90 5.45 -6.17
C GLY A 105 5.05 4.37 -5.48
N ILE A 106 4.61 4.62 -4.24
CA ILE A 106 3.71 3.75 -3.47
C ILE A 106 2.30 4.30 -3.61
N ALA A 107 1.38 3.52 -4.17
CA ALA A 107 -0.03 3.89 -4.22
C ALA A 107 -0.66 3.71 -2.84
N ILE A 108 -1.20 4.81 -2.29
CA ILE A 108 -1.89 4.84 -1.00
C ILE A 108 -3.34 5.22 -1.26
N LEU A 109 -4.26 4.44 -0.68
CA LEU A 109 -5.70 4.69 -0.78
C LEU A 109 -6.12 5.89 0.08
N THR A 110 -6.94 6.78 -0.47
CA THR A 110 -7.70 7.76 0.33
C THR A 110 -8.79 7.07 1.14
N ILE A 111 -9.44 7.80 2.05
CA ILE A 111 -10.57 7.28 2.84
C ILE A 111 -11.70 6.83 1.92
N GLU A 112 -12.04 7.64 0.92
CA GLU A 112 -13.10 7.38 -0.05
C GLU A 112 -12.77 6.15 -0.90
N GLU A 113 -11.52 6.05 -1.35
CA GLU A 113 -11.04 4.90 -2.14
C GLU A 113 -11.07 3.61 -1.33
N GLN A 114 -10.68 3.65 -0.05
CA GLN A 114 -10.80 2.50 0.84
C GLN A 114 -12.27 2.08 1.03
N GLN A 115 -13.17 3.05 1.24
CA GLN A 115 -14.58 2.75 1.39
C GLN A 115 -15.18 2.14 0.11
N LEU A 116 -14.85 2.68 -1.06
CA LEU A 116 -15.28 2.14 -2.34
C LEU A 116 -14.74 0.72 -2.55
N LEU A 117 -13.44 0.50 -2.31
CA LEU A 117 -12.81 -0.80 -2.42
C LEU A 117 -13.50 -1.83 -1.52
N PHE A 118 -13.70 -1.51 -0.23
CA PHE A 118 -14.31 -2.43 0.72
C PHE A 118 -15.77 -2.73 0.42
N LYS A 119 -16.52 -1.79 -0.16
CA LYS A 119 -17.90 -2.01 -0.61
C LYS A 119 -17.98 -2.89 -1.86
N SER A 120 -16.97 -2.86 -2.72
CA SER A 120 -16.96 -3.59 -3.99
C SER A 120 -16.43 -5.02 -3.86
N LEU A 121 -15.62 -5.31 -2.84
CA LEU A 121 -15.09 -6.65 -2.61
C LEU A 121 -16.15 -7.59 -2.03
N SER A 122 -16.20 -8.83 -2.52
CA SER A 122 -16.94 -9.88 -1.83
C SER A 122 -16.37 -10.12 -0.42
N LYS A 123 -17.15 -10.74 0.44
CA LYS A 123 -16.69 -11.08 1.80
C LYS A 123 -15.44 -11.95 1.77
N GLU A 124 -15.37 -12.89 0.86
CA GLU A 124 -14.23 -13.79 0.65
C GLU A 124 -13.00 -13.02 0.16
N SER A 125 -13.16 -12.17 -0.87
CA SER A 125 -12.09 -11.33 -1.42
C SER A 125 -11.55 -10.37 -0.36
N TYR A 126 -12.42 -9.78 0.47
CA TYR A 126 -12.01 -8.94 1.59
C TYR A 126 -11.19 -9.71 2.63
N GLN A 127 -11.56 -10.94 2.97
CA GLN A 127 -10.77 -11.77 3.91
C GLN A 127 -9.39 -12.11 3.35
N VAL A 128 -9.29 -12.43 2.06
CA VAL A 128 -8.00 -12.67 1.38
C VAL A 128 -7.15 -11.39 1.41
N PHE A 129 -7.74 -10.25 1.05
CA PHE A 129 -7.07 -8.94 1.08
C PHE A 129 -6.54 -8.64 2.49
N ARG A 130 -7.40 -8.73 3.51
CA ARG A 130 -7.03 -8.51 4.91
C ARG A 130 -5.87 -9.42 5.35
N LYS A 131 -5.94 -10.71 5.02
CA LYS A 131 -4.87 -11.67 5.36
C LYS A 131 -3.53 -11.26 4.73
N LYS A 132 -3.52 -10.90 3.46
CA LYS A 132 -2.29 -10.47 2.76
C LYS A 132 -1.72 -9.17 3.35
N GLN A 133 -2.59 -8.21 3.72
CA GLN A 133 -2.12 -6.99 4.40
C GLN A 133 -1.49 -7.30 5.76
N LEU A 134 -2.11 -8.16 6.57
CA LEU A 134 -1.54 -8.57 7.86
C LEU A 134 -0.21 -9.30 7.70
N CYS A 135 -0.05 -10.15 6.68
CA CYS A 135 1.23 -10.78 6.36
C CYS A 135 2.30 -9.71 6.04
N LEU A 136 1.99 -8.75 5.17
CA LEU A 136 2.92 -7.65 4.83
C LEU A 136 3.38 -6.89 6.09
N PHE A 137 2.45 -6.49 6.95
CA PHE A 137 2.81 -5.78 8.19
C PHE A 137 3.57 -6.66 9.18
N GLY A 138 3.33 -7.97 9.19
CA GLY A 138 4.14 -8.93 9.93
C GLY A 138 5.58 -8.97 9.43
N GLU A 139 5.79 -9.08 8.12
CA GLU A 139 7.12 -9.07 7.49
C GLU A 139 7.86 -7.74 7.70
N ILE A 140 7.14 -6.62 7.73
CA ILE A 140 7.73 -5.31 8.09
C ILE A 140 8.22 -5.33 9.53
N LEU A 141 7.42 -5.82 10.48
CA LEU A 141 7.84 -5.93 11.89
C LEU A 141 9.03 -6.87 12.07
N GLU A 142 9.06 -7.99 11.35
CA GLU A 142 10.21 -8.90 11.34
C GLU A 142 11.47 -8.21 10.79
N SER A 143 11.31 -7.41 9.72
CA SER A 143 12.41 -6.59 9.18
C SER A 143 12.95 -5.57 10.19
N PHE A 144 12.09 -5.05 11.08
CA PHE A 144 12.50 -4.21 12.21
C PHE A 144 13.16 -5.00 13.36
N GLY A 145 13.25 -6.33 13.25
CA GLY A 145 13.77 -7.21 14.31
C GLY A 145 12.77 -7.43 15.46
N ILE A 146 11.48 -7.23 15.22
CA ILE A 146 10.43 -7.38 16.21
C ILE A 146 9.68 -8.69 15.96
N LYS A 147 9.75 -9.64 16.90
CA LYS A 147 8.87 -10.81 16.90
C LYS A 147 7.48 -10.39 17.37
N ALA A 148 6.54 -10.35 16.44
CA ALA A 148 5.20 -9.91 16.72
C ALA A 148 4.18 -11.06 16.67
N ASP A 149 3.32 -11.11 17.67
CA ASP A 149 2.12 -11.92 17.66
C ASP A 149 1.00 -11.23 16.86
N THR A 150 -0.10 -11.93 16.65
CA THR A 150 -1.25 -11.40 15.90
C THR A 150 -1.78 -10.08 16.46
N ALA A 151 -1.78 -9.90 17.79
CA ALA A 151 -2.30 -8.67 18.41
C ALA A 151 -1.41 -7.47 18.07
N LYS A 152 -0.09 -7.65 18.14
CA LYS A 152 0.90 -6.62 17.79
C LYS A 152 0.85 -6.27 16.29
N ILE A 153 0.73 -7.29 15.43
CA ILE A 153 0.56 -7.08 13.96
C ILE A 153 -0.69 -6.27 13.70
N ASN A 154 -1.82 -6.64 14.30
CA ASN A 154 -3.09 -5.92 14.12
C ASN A 154 -2.98 -4.46 14.58
N LEU A 155 -2.38 -4.22 15.75
CA LEU A 155 -2.18 -2.88 16.29
C LEU A 155 -1.28 -2.05 15.36
N PHE A 156 -0.12 -2.57 14.98
CA PHE A 156 0.81 -1.87 14.10
C PHE A 156 0.20 -1.58 12.73
N THR A 157 -0.54 -2.54 12.16
CA THR A 157 -1.29 -2.35 10.91
C THR A 157 -2.25 -1.15 11.02
N ASN A 158 -3.06 -1.11 12.07
CA ASN A 158 -4.02 -0.02 12.25
C ASN A 158 -3.33 1.32 12.47
N LEU A 159 -2.30 1.39 13.31
CA LEU A 159 -1.56 2.63 13.58
C LEU A 159 -0.90 3.17 12.29
N SER A 160 -0.24 2.30 11.53
CA SER A 160 0.43 2.69 10.29
C SER A 160 -0.56 3.15 9.22
N LEU A 161 -1.64 2.38 8.99
CA LEU A 161 -2.66 2.75 8.01
C LEU A 161 -3.38 4.04 8.41
N THR A 162 -3.67 4.25 9.70
CA THR A 162 -4.29 5.49 10.19
C THR A 162 -3.39 6.70 9.93
N ALA A 163 -2.09 6.59 10.22
CA ALA A 163 -1.13 7.67 9.93
C ALA A 163 -1.07 7.99 8.43
N MET A 164 -1.00 6.97 7.56
CA MET A 164 -0.99 7.14 6.11
C MET A 164 -2.27 7.81 5.60
N VAL A 165 -3.44 7.36 6.08
CA VAL A 165 -4.74 7.88 5.67
C VAL A 165 -4.90 9.34 6.12
N ILE A 166 -4.56 9.67 7.38
CA ILE A 166 -4.61 11.04 7.89
C ILE A 166 -3.70 11.95 7.07
N ARG A 167 -2.45 11.53 6.82
CA ARG A 167 -1.52 12.32 6.01
C ARG A 167 -2.04 12.56 4.59
N ARG A 168 -2.68 11.56 3.99
CA ARG A 168 -3.26 11.68 2.65
C ARG A 168 -4.48 12.59 2.61
N ALA A 169 -5.25 12.63 3.68
CA ALA A 169 -6.45 13.45 3.79
C ALA A 169 -6.15 14.95 4.05
N ILE A 170 -4.93 15.27 4.50
CA ILE A 170 -4.44 16.65 4.61
C ILE A 170 -3.93 17.09 3.21
N PRO A 171 -4.32 18.25 2.69
CA PRO A 171 -5.14 19.34 3.25
C PRO A 171 -6.63 19.25 2.89
N ASP A 172 -7.04 18.27 2.09
CA ASP A 172 -8.29 18.38 1.30
C ASP A 172 -9.56 17.96 2.08
N THR A 173 -9.46 16.91 2.92
CA THR A 173 -10.65 16.29 3.54
C THR A 173 -10.66 16.32 5.07
N LEU A 174 -9.53 16.59 5.72
CA LEU A 174 -9.41 16.79 7.16
C LEU A 174 -8.96 18.21 7.47
N PRO A 175 -9.88 19.11 7.79
CA PRO A 175 -9.49 20.43 8.26
C PRO A 175 -8.84 20.29 9.63
N PHE A 176 -7.53 20.47 9.72
CA PHE A 176 -6.89 20.73 10.99
C PHE A 176 -7.41 22.06 11.51
N PHE A 177 -7.77 22.09 12.79
CA PHE A 177 -8.17 23.34 13.43
C PHE A 177 -7.01 24.35 13.46
N VAL A 178 -5.78 23.85 13.51
CA VAL A 178 -4.54 24.63 13.42
C VAL A 178 -3.67 24.02 12.30
N PRO A 179 -3.88 24.44 11.04
CA PRO A 179 -3.17 23.86 9.89
C PRO A 179 -1.65 24.03 9.97
N GLU A 180 -1.16 25.09 10.62
CA GLU A 180 0.26 25.37 10.80
C GLU A 180 0.98 24.30 11.63
N ALA A 181 0.27 23.59 12.50
CA ALA A 181 0.80 22.49 13.32
C ALA A 181 0.65 21.11 12.66
N ALA A 182 0.20 21.01 11.41
CA ALA A 182 -0.09 19.74 10.76
C ALA A 182 1.13 18.82 10.66
N GLU A 183 2.26 19.35 10.23
CA GLU A 183 3.52 18.58 10.09
C GLU A 183 4.06 18.14 11.46
N GLU A 184 4.03 19.00 12.47
CA GLU A 184 4.42 18.64 13.85
C GLU A 184 3.52 17.57 14.44
N THR A 185 2.20 17.64 14.16
CA THR A 185 1.24 16.63 14.59
C THR A 185 1.55 15.27 13.97
N MET A 186 1.85 15.25 12.67
CA MET A 186 2.25 14.01 11.97
C MET A 186 3.56 13.46 12.50
N ASP A 187 4.55 14.33 12.70
CA ASP A 187 5.85 13.93 13.25
C ASP A 187 5.72 13.33 14.65
N PHE A 188 4.87 13.92 15.50
CA PHE A 188 4.52 13.37 16.82
C PHE A 188 3.90 11.98 16.71
N GLN A 189 2.94 11.79 15.81
CA GLN A 189 2.30 10.48 15.63
C GLN A 189 3.29 9.41 15.17
N LEU A 190 4.16 9.72 14.22
CA LEU A 190 5.19 8.80 13.75
C LEU A 190 6.20 8.48 14.85
N ASN A 191 6.64 9.46 15.62
CA ASN A 191 7.53 9.24 16.76
C ASN A 191 6.87 8.36 17.84
N ALA A 192 5.59 8.56 18.13
CA ALA A 192 4.86 7.72 19.08
C ALA A 192 4.76 6.24 18.61
N ILE A 193 4.59 6.02 17.30
CA ILE A 193 4.65 4.67 16.73
C ILE A 193 6.04 4.07 16.89
N VAL A 194 7.10 4.82 16.57
CA VAL A 194 8.50 4.38 16.73
C VAL A 194 8.81 4.03 18.18
N ASP A 195 8.38 4.87 19.14
CA ASP A 195 8.57 4.60 20.58
C ASP A 195 7.86 3.33 21.04
N ALA A 196 6.65 3.09 20.54
CA ALA A 196 5.91 1.86 20.82
C ALA A 196 6.63 0.63 20.25
N LEU A 197 7.15 0.71 19.02
CA LEU A 197 7.89 -0.37 18.38
C LEU A 197 9.23 -0.67 19.07
N GLU A 198 9.94 0.35 19.53
CA GLU A 198 11.20 0.17 20.26
C GLU A 198 10.99 -0.58 21.57
N LYS A 199 9.92 -0.27 22.31
CA LYS A 199 9.53 -1.03 23.50
C LYS A 199 9.22 -2.50 23.18
N LEU A 200 8.61 -2.78 22.04
CA LEU A 200 8.31 -4.15 21.61
C LEU A 200 9.58 -4.93 21.22
N LYS A 201 10.58 -4.24 20.63
CA LYS A 201 11.86 -4.84 20.26
C LYS A 201 12.67 -5.26 21.49
N THR A 202 12.60 -4.47 22.57
CA THR A 202 13.37 -4.69 23.80
C THR A 202 12.66 -5.59 24.82
N ALA A 203 11.37 -5.88 24.61
CA ALA A 203 10.62 -6.75 25.50
C ALA A 203 11.13 -8.19 25.40
N PRO A 204 11.42 -8.88 26.53
CA PRO A 204 11.76 -10.30 26.49
C PRO A 204 10.62 -11.10 25.84
N ALA A 205 10.99 -12.07 25.01
CA ALA A 205 10.01 -13.03 24.48
C ALA A 205 9.40 -13.79 25.67
N LEU A 206 8.09 -13.62 25.89
CA LEU A 206 7.31 -14.38 26.84
C LEU A 206 7.20 -15.84 26.40
#